data_5487b23b481b9ac355b155d2126d88c0
#
_entry.id   5487b23b481b9ac355b155d2126d88c0
#
_cell.length_a   1.000
_cell.length_b   1.000
_cell.length_c   1.000
_cell.angle_alpha   90.00
_cell.angle_beta   90.00
_cell.angle_gamma   90.00
#
_symmetry.space_group_name_H-M   'P 1'
#
loop_
_entity.id
_entity.type
_entity.pdbx_description
1 polymer ?
#
loop_
_entity_poly.entity_id
_entity_poly.type
_entity_poly.pdbx_seq_one_letter_code
_entity_poly.pdbx_strand_id
1 'polypeptide(L)'
;QELNKTGCVEFLCEPYSHGLASLANEDCFRDESLRMKAKIKELFGQTPKVFRNSSLIYSDDIGALVASMGFKGILTEGAKHVLGWKSPHFIYHCALNPNLKVLLRDYKLSDDISLRFSNTTWSEYPLYADTYTDWIAALPEKDEVINIFMELSALGIFQPLSSNILQFLRALPACAKNRGITFTTPTELCTKGKSVGSINVP
;
A
#
# COMPACT_ATOMS: atom_id res chain seq x y z
N GLN A 1 1.62 -9.65 -18.08
CA GLN A 1 1.76 -11.11 -17.92
C GLN A 1 3.18 -11.53 -17.52
N GLU A 2 4.24 -10.91 -18.07
CA GLU A 2 5.64 -11.25 -17.73
C GLU A 2 5.93 -11.08 -16.23
N LEU A 3 5.55 -9.95 -15.63
CA LEU A 3 5.73 -9.73 -14.19
C LEU A 3 5.02 -10.80 -13.34
N ASN A 4 3.84 -11.25 -13.76
CA ASN A 4 3.12 -12.32 -13.06
C ASN A 4 3.89 -13.65 -13.03
N LYS A 5 4.64 -13.96 -14.10
CA LYS A 5 5.43 -15.19 -14.19
C LYS A 5 6.61 -15.21 -13.23
N THR A 6 7.06 -14.05 -12.74
CA THR A 6 8.17 -13.96 -11.78
C THR A 6 7.82 -14.52 -10.40
N GLY A 7 6.53 -14.59 -10.06
CA GLY A 7 6.06 -14.94 -8.71
C GLY A 7 6.30 -13.86 -7.66
N CYS A 8 6.87 -12.71 -8.05
CA CYS A 8 7.21 -11.60 -7.13
C CYS A 8 6.16 -10.49 -7.09
N VAL A 9 5.05 -10.63 -7.83
CA VAL A 9 4.00 -9.62 -7.95
C VAL A 9 2.68 -10.18 -7.43
N GLU A 10 2.06 -9.46 -6.52
CA GLU A 10 0.70 -9.71 -6.06
C GLU A 10 -0.24 -8.67 -6.66
N PHE A 11 -1.36 -9.11 -7.24
CA PHE A 11 -2.43 -8.25 -7.69
C PHE A 11 -3.43 -8.04 -6.56
N LEU A 12 -3.67 -6.78 -6.22
CA LEU A 12 -4.67 -6.38 -5.24
C LEU A 12 -6.05 -6.25 -5.90
N CYS A 13 -7.11 -6.41 -5.10
CA CYS A 13 -8.46 -6.12 -5.56
C CYS A 13 -8.81 -4.65 -5.30
N GLU A 14 -9.59 -4.07 -6.20
CA GLU A 14 -10.20 -2.75 -6.04
C GLU A 14 -11.60 -2.75 -6.70
N PRO A 15 -12.42 -1.68 -6.57
CA PRO A 15 -13.64 -1.54 -7.37
C PRO A 15 -13.32 -1.54 -8.87
N TYR A 16 -14.06 -2.30 -9.68
CA TYR A 16 -13.78 -2.53 -11.09
C TYR A 16 -13.69 -1.24 -11.91
N SER A 17 -14.59 -0.31 -11.66
CA SER A 17 -14.66 0.99 -12.33
C SER A 17 -13.80 2.07 -11.67
N HIS A 18 -13.05 1.74 -10.61
CA HIS A 18 -12.29 2.68 -9.80
C HIS A 18 -13.12 3.88 -9.32
N GLY A 19 -14.42 3.66 -9.10
CA GLY A 19 -15.40 4.66 -8.68
C GLY A 19 -15.55 4.76 -7.16
N LEU A 20 -16.50 5.58 -6.73
CA LEU A 20 -16.80 5.86 -5.32
C LEU A 20 -17.98 5.00 -4.79
N ALA A 21 -18.19 3.82 -5.33
CA ALA A 21 -19.30 2.94 -4.95
C ALA A 21 -19.35 2.65 -3.45
N SER A 22 -18.18 2.59 -2.78
CA SER A 22 -18.08 2.39 -1.34
C SER A 22 -18.77 3.48 -0.48
N LEU A 23 -19.01 4.66 -1.05
CA LEU A 23 -19.70 5.78 -0.38
C LEU A 23 -21.18 5.89 -0.78
N ALA A 24 -21.59 5.20 -1.83
CA ALA A 24 -22.90 5.41 -2.44
C ALA A 24 -23.84 4.23 -2.24
N ASN A 25 -23.37 3.00 -2.45
CA ASN A 25 -24.22 1.82 -2.42
C ASN A 25 -23.40 0.55 -2.16
N GLU A 26 -23.76 -0.17 -1.10
CA GLU A 26 -23.06 -1.40 -0.68
C GLU A 26 -23.14 -2.51 -1.73
N ASP A 27 -24.30 -2.75 -2.34
CA ASP A 27 -24.47 -3.81 -3.34
C ASP A 27 -23.61 -3.51 -4.58
N CYS A 28 -23.62 -2.28 -5.05
CA CYS A 28 -22.77 -1.84 -6.15
C CYS A 28 -21.29 -2.01 -5.82
N PHE A 29 -20.87 -1.63 -4.63
CA PHE A 29 -19.48 -1.79 -4.19
C PHE A 29 -19.06 -3.26 -4.13
N ARG A 30 -19.96 -4.12 -3.67
CA ARG A 30 -19.77 -5.57 -3.61
C ARG A 30 -19.63 -6.18 -5.01
N ASP A 31 -20.54 -5.84 -5.91
CA ASP A 31 -20.53 -6.31 -7.29
C ASP A 31 -19.26 -5.87 -8.03
N GLU A 32 -18.89 -4.61 -7.95
CA GLU A 32 -17.65 -4.05 -8.51
C GLU A 32 -16.40 -4.80 -8.01
N SER A 33 -16.35 -5.05 -6.71
CA SER A 33 -15.22 -5.73 -6.07
C SER A 33 -15.12 -7.20 -6.49
N LEU A 34 -16.25 -7.93 -6.53
CA LEU A 34 -16.27 -9.33 -6.96
C LEU A 34 -15.97 -9.47 -8.45
N ARG A 35 -16.46 -8.53 -9.28
CA ARG A 35 -16.13 -8.45 -10.71
C ARG A 35 -14.64 -8.28 -10.94
N MET A 36 -13.98 -7.36 -10.22
CA MET A 36 -12.52 -7.17 -10.31
C MET A 36 -11.77 -8.42 -9.87
N LYS A 37 -12.17 -9.03 -8.76
CA LYS A 37 -11.57 -10.27 -8.25
C LYS A 37 -11.63 -11.40 -9.29
N ALA A 38 -12.76 -11.55 -9.97
CA ALA A 38 -12.93 -12.51 -11.06
C ALA A 38 -12.03 -12.16 -12.26
N LYS A 39 -11.94 -10.88 -12.63
CA LYS A 39 -11.12 -10.40 -13.75
C LYS A 39 -9.63 -10.63 -13.52
N ILE A 40 -9.13 -10.36 -12.32
CA ILE A 40 -7.73 -10.64 -11.97
C ILE A 40 -7.44 -12.14 -12.07
N LYS A 41 -8.35 -12.98 -11.58
CA LYS A 41 -8.21 -14.43 -11.70
C LYS A 41 -8.19 -14.90 -13.15
N GLU A 42 -9.05 -14.35 -13.99
CA GLU A 42 -9.12 -14.65 -15.43
C GLU A 42 -7.80 -14.27 -16.14
N LEU A 43 -7.28 -13.07 -15.88
CA LEU A 43 -6.13 -12.51 -16.61
C LEU A 43 -4.78 -13.03 -16.12
N PHE A 44 -4.66 -13.25 -14.81
CA PHE A 44 -3.37 -13.50 -14.15
C PHE A 44 -3.32 -14.82 -13.36
N GLY A 45 -4.45 -15.52 -13.22
CA GLY A 45 -4.53 -16.76 -12.44
C GLY A 45 -4.45 -16.55 -10.92
N GLN A 46 -4.27 -15.32 -10.45
CA GLN A 46 -4.21 -14.99 -9.04
C GLN A 46 -5.61 -14.70 -8.48
N THR A 47 -5.87 -15.13 -7.26
CA THR A 47 -7.08 -14.74 -6.52
C THR A 47 -6.69 -13.71 -5.46
N PRO A 48 -7.03 -12.42 -5.64
CA PRO A 48 -6.68 -11.38 -4.68
C PRO A 48 -7.19 -11.67 -3.28
N LYS A 49 -6.35 -11.45 -2.28
CA LYS A 49 -6.67 -11.62 -0.86
C LYS A 49 -6.66 -10.31 -0.09
N VAL A 50 -6.06 -9.28 -0.67
CA VAL A 50 -5.97 -7.95 -0.08
C VAL A 50 -6.67 -6.95 -0.99
N PHE A 51 -7.35 -6.00 -0.37
CA PHE A 51 -8.16 -4.99 -1.03
C PHE A 51 -7.52 -3.60 -0.93
N ARG A 52 -7.71 -2.78 -1.94
CA ARG A 52 -7.39 -1.36 -1.91
C ARG A 52 -8.58 -0.59 -2.47
N ASN A 53 -9.23 0.22 -1.65
CA ASN A 53 -10.36 1.02 -2.14
C ASN A 53 -9.89 2.19 -3.00
N SER A 54 -10.76 2.68 -3.88
CA SER A 54 -10.53 3.89 -4.68
C SER A 54 -10.10 5.04 -3.77
N SER A 55 -9.07 5.78 -4.17
CA SER A 55 -8.50 6.90 -3.41
C SER A 55 -8.13 6.59 -1.96
N LEU A 56 -7.88 5.31 -1.62
CA LEU A 56 -7.59 4.83 -0.26
C LEU A 56 -8.68 5.17 0.77
N ILE A 57 -9.92 5.39 0.32
CA ILE A 57 -11.06 5.68 1.18
C ILE A 57 -11.31 4.48 2.11
N TYR A 58 -11.40 4.77 3.40
CA TYR A 58 -11.62 3.77 4.42
C TYR A 58 -12.52 4.31 5.54
N SER A 59 -13.42 3.47 6.00
CA SER A 59 -14.09 3.56 7.31
C SER A 59 -14.18 2.14 7.89
N ASP A 60 -14.55 2.04 9.15
CA ASP A 60 -14.71 0.72 9.79
C ASP A 60 -15.84 -0.09 9.14
N ASP A 61 -16.91 0.58 8.66
CA ASP A 61 -17.99 -0.07 7.89
C ASP A 61 -17.50 -0.62 6.55
N ILE A 62 -16.70 0.15 5.82
CA ILE A 62 -16.05 -0.32 4.59
C ILE A 62 -15.14 -1.51 4.91
N GLY A 63 -14.38 -1.44 6.00
CA GLY A 63 -13.56 -2.55 6.45
C GLY A 63 -14.37 -3.81 6.75
N ALA A 64 -15.47 -3.69 7.48
CA ALA A 64 -16.35 -4.81 7.79
C ALA A 64 -16.94 -5.43 6.51
N LEU A 65 -17.34 -4.58 5.56
CA LEU A 65 -17.87 -5.00 4.26
C LEU A 65 -16.81 -5.75 3.44
N VAL A 66 -15.59 -5.24 3.36
CA VAL A 66 -14.44 -5.88 2.69
C VAL A 66 -14.12 -7.24 3.33
N ALA A 67 -14.15 -7.33 4.65
CA ALA A 67 -13.98 -8.58 5.37
C ALA A 67 -15.07 -9.61 5.03
N SER A 68 -16.33 -9.16 4.91
CA SER A 68 -17.46 -10.02 4.54
C SER A 68 -17.34 -10.64 3.13
N MET A 69 -16.61 -9.97 2.23
CA MET A 69 -16.28 -10.47 0.90
C MET A 69 -15.09 -11.46 0.89
N GLY A 70 -14.55 -11.79 2.07
CA GLY A 70 -13.50 -12.80 2.26
C GLY A 70 -12.07 -12.29 2.06
N PHE A 71 -11.86 -10.97 2.00
CA PHE A 71 -10.52 -10.41 1.99
C PHE A 71 -9.86 -10.52 3.37
N LYS A 72 -8.52 -10.59 3.38
CA LYS A 72 -7.69 -10.72 4.59
C LYS A 72 -7.09 -9.42 5.05
N GLY A 73 -7.00 -8.45 4.17
CA GLY A 73 -6.46 -7.14 4.46
C GLY A 73 -6.98 -6.06 3.54
N ILE A 74 -6.84 -4.83 3.99
CA ILE A 74 -7.12 -3.61 3.24
C ILE A 74 -5.96 -2.63 3.39
N LEU A 75 -5.65 -1.94 2.29
CA LEU A 75 -4.69 -0.86 2.25
C LEU A 75 -5.43 0.48 2.37
N THR A 76 -4.94 1.35 3.25
CA THR A 76 -5.50 2.69 3.43
C THR A 76 -4.44 3.73 3.76
N GLU A 77 -4.82 5.00 3.78
CA GLU A 77 -3.93 6.10 4.14
C GLU A 77 -3.56 6.06 5.63
N GLY A 78 -2.29 6.31 5.95
CA GLY A 78 -1.81 6.51 7.31
C GLY A 78 -2.06 7.93 7.81
N ALA A 79 -3.32 8.35 7.80
CA ALA A 79 -3.69 9.73 8.11
C ALA A 79 -3.34 10.11 9.56
N LYS A 80 -2.49 11.12 9.73
CA LYS A 80 -1.95 11.54 11.03
C LYS A 80 -3.03 11.86 12.07
N HIS A 81 -4.13 12.48 11.66
CA HIS A 81 -5.24 12.83 12.56
C HIS A 81 -6.02 11.61 13.07
N VAL A 82 -6.02 10.50 12.30
CA VAL A 82 -6.60 9.20 12.72
C VAL A 82 -5.62 8.45 13.60
N LEU A 83 -4.35 8.45 13.24
CA LEU A 83 -3.30 7.75 13.97
C LEU A 83 -3.04 8.36 15.35
N GLY A 84 -3.13 9.69 15.49
CA GLY A 84 -2.74 10.38 16.70
C GLY A 84 -1.25 10.12 17.02
N TRP A 85 -1.02 9.37 18.11
CA TRP A 85 0.33 8.96 18.55
C TRP A 85 0.81 7.63 17.96
N LYS A 86 -0.05 6.89 17.25
CA LYS A 86 0.28 5.59 16.63
C LYS A 86 1.19 5.79 15.43
N SER A 87 2.07 4.82 15.17
CA SER A 87 2.91 4.78 13.96
C SER A 87 2.19 4.04 12.83
N PRO A 88 2.34 4.45 11.55
CA PRO A 88 1.84 3.69 10.40
C PRO A 88 2.65 2.41 10.13
N HIS A 89 3.74 2.18 10.86
CA HIS A 89 4.71 1.10 10.64
C HIS A 89 4.37 -0.20 11.37
N PHE A 90 3.09 -0.39 11.69
CA PHE A 90 2.56 -1.62 12.28
C PHE A 90 1.40 -2.17 11.49
N ILE A 91 1.13 -3.46 11.67
CA ILE A 91 -0.08 -4.08 11.17
C ILE A 91 -1.21 -3.82 12.17
N TYR A 92 -2.28 -3.22 11.70
CA TYR A 92 -3.51 -3.01 12.48
C TYR A 92 -4.62 -3.97 12.05
N HIS A 93 -5.77 -3.87 12.69
CA HIS A 93 -6.99 -4.54 12.25
C HIS A 93 -8.17 -3.55 12.26
N CYS A 94 -9.20 -3.87 11.49
CA CYS A 94 -10.46 -3.12 11.46
C CYS A 94 -11.16 -3.22 12.82
N ALA A 95 -11.66 -2.09 13.34
CA ALA A 95 -12.31 -2.05 14.65
C ALA A 95 -13.59 -2.93 14.69
N LEU A 96 -14.35 -2.99 13.59
CA LEU A 96 -15.57 -3.80 13.48
C LEU A 96 -15.30 -5.27 13.10
N ASN A 97 -14.12 -5.58 12.54
CA ASN A 97 -13.78 -6.96 12.19
C ASN A 97 -12.29 -7.25 12.37
N PRO A 98 -11.88 -7.82 13.52
CA PRO A 98 -10.47 -8.06 13.83
C PRO A 98 -9.76 -9.07 12.91
N ASN A 99 -10.50 -9.81 12.08
CA ASN A 99 -9.91 -10.71 11.09
C ASN A 99 -9.40 -9.98 9.84
N LEU A 100 -9.82 -8.74 9.60
CA LEU A 100 -9.31 -7.91 8.52
C LEU A 100 -8.11 -7.10 8.99
N LYS A 101 -6.95 -7.35 8.40
CA LYS A 101 -5.75 -6.54 8.64
C LYS A 101 -5.85 -5.22 7.90
N VAL A 102 -5.34 -4.16 8.52
CA VAL A 102 -5.27 -2.81 7.94
C VAL A 102 -3.81 -2.43 7.82
N LEU A 103 -3.37 -2.20 6.58
CA LEU A 103 -2.02 -1.78 6.24
C LEU A 103 -2.05 -0.29 5.88
N LEU A 104 -1.27 0.50 6.60
CA LEU A 104 -1.28 1.95 6.52
C LEU A 104 -0.15 2.48 5.64
N ARG A 105 -0.46 3.36 4.73
CA ARG A 105 0.53 4.06 3.90
C ARG A 105 1.43 4.93 4.76
N ASP A 106 2.73 4.82 4.62
CA ASP A 106 3.62 5.88 5.04
C ASP A 106 3.55 7.01 4.00
N TYR A 107 2.80 8.06 4.33
CA TYR A 107 2.58 9.17 3.41
C TYR A 107 3.86 9.95 3.14
N LYS A 108 4.73 10.13 4.16
CA LYS A 108 5.96 10.90 4.02
C LYS A 108 6.93 10.22 3.06
N LEU A 109 7.29 8.97 3.32
CA LEU A 109 8.20 8.20 2.48
C LEU A 109 7.63 7.97 1.07
N SER A 110 6.31 7.75 0.97
CA SER A 110 5.65 7.61 -0.33
C SER A 110 5.67 8.90 -1.15
N ASP A 111 5.41 10.04 -0.52
CA ASP A 111 5.38 11.36 -1.17
C ASP A 111 6.78 11.86 -1.51
N ASP A 112 7.81 11.44 -0.77
CA ASP A 112 9.20 11.74 -1.10
C ASP A 112 9.58 11.19 -2.49
N ILE A 113 9.06 10.02 -2.85
CA ILE A 113 9.26 9.43 -4.18
C ILE A 113 8.26 10.00 -5.19
N SER A 114 6.95 10.01 -4.84
CA SER A 114 5.90 10.29 -5.82
C SER A 114 5.74 11.77 -6.16
N LEU A 115 6.03 12.68 -5.22
CA LEU A 115 5.77 14.12 -5.36
C LEU A 115 7.03 14.97 -5.29
N ARG A 116 7.98 14.65 -4.41
CA ARG A 116 9.14 15.50 -4.12
C ARG A 116 10.40 15.14 -4.89
N PHE A 117 10.50 13.97 -5.48
CA PHE A 117 11.71 13.40 -6.06
C PHE A 117 12.45 14.30 -7.05
N SER A 118 11.74 15.02 -7.91
CA SER A 118 12.32 15.95 -8.90
C SER A 118 12.33 17.41 -8.47
N ASN A 119 11.87 17.71 -7.24
CA ASN A 119 11.82 19.08 -6.75
C ASN A 119 13.19 19.56 -6.30
N THR A 120 13.85 20.38 -7.12
CA THR A 120 15.19 20.93 -6.86
C THR A 120 15.26 21.89 -5.66
N THR A 121 14.13 22.36 -5.15
CA THR A 121 14.05 23.24 -3.96
C THR A 121 13.83 22.46 -2.67
N TRP A 122 13.60 21.15 -2.76
CA TRP A 122 13.48 20.29 -1.60
C TRP A 122 14.84 20.06 -0.95
N SER A 123 14.92 20.14 0.39
CA SER A 123 16.18 20.05 1.14
C SER A 123 16.95 18.74 0.93
N GLU A 124 16.24 17.66 0.63
CA GLU A 124 16.83 16.33 0.42
C GLU A 124 17.08 16.01 -1.06
N TYR A 125 16.92 17.01 -1.94
CA TYR A 125 17.25 16.83 -3.37
C TYR A 125 18.78 16.90 -3.59
N PRO A 126 19.36 16.03 -4.43
CA PRO A 126 18.74 14.88 -5.11
C PRO A 126 18.62 13.65 -4.19
N LEU A 127 17.46 12.97 -4.24
CA LEU A 127 17.26 11.76 -3.45
C LEU A 127 17.89 10.54 -4.12
N TYR A 128 18.77 9.85 -3.38
CA TYR A 128 19.39 8.60 -3.79
C TYR A 128 18.80 7.40 -3.04
N ALA A 129 18.90 6.20 -3.64
CA ALA A 129 18.34 4.98 -3.06
C ALA A 129 19.01 4.57 -1.75
N ASP A 130 20.32 4.84 -1.59
CA ASP A 130 21.05 4.61 -0.35
C ASP A 130 20.56 5.54 0.76
N THR A 131 20.46 6.85 0.49
CA THR A 131 19.91 7.83 1.43
C THR A 131 18.50 7.46 1.88
N TYR A 132 17.62 7.09 0.92
CA TYR A 132 16.26 6.70 1.21
C TYR A 132 16.19 5.44 2.10
N THR A 133 17.02 4.45 1.81
CA THR A 133 17.09 3.23 2.62
C THR A 133 17.78 3.44 3.97
N ASP A 134 18.68 4.45 4.10
CA ASP A 134 19.19 4.87 5.40
C ASP A 134 18.10 5.46 6.29
N TRP A 135 17.22 6.28 5.73
CA TRP A 135 16.06 6.79 6.48
C TRP A 135 15.17 5.67 7.00
N ILE A 136 14.91 4.66 6.16
CA ILE A 136 14.12 3.49 6.57
C ILE A 136 14.84 2.71 7.68
N ALA A 137 16.15 2.48 7.52
CA ALA A 137 16.93 1.74 8.51
C ALA A 137 17.12 2.51 9.84
N ALA A 138 16.98 3.83 9.81
CA ALA A 138 17.05 4.69 11.01
C ALA A 138 15.73 4.76 11.80
N LEU A 139 14.63 4.17 11.27
CA LEU A 139 13.37 4.08 12.01
C LEU A 139 13.54 3.22 13.27
N PRO A 140 12.69 3.43 14.29
CA PRO A 140 12.76 2.63 15.51
C PRO A 140 12.74 1.12 15.23
N GLU A 141 13.61 0.35 15.90
CA GLU A 141 13.72 -1.11 15.72
C GLU A 141 12.38 -1.86 15.94
N LYS A 142 11.47 -1.27 16.70
CA LYS A 142 10.13 -1.80 16.92
C LYS A 142 9.19 -1.67 15.73
N ASP A 143 9.51 -0.81 14.76
CA ASP A 143 8.69 -0.61 13.56
C ASP A 143 8.86 -1.83 12.65
N GLU A 144 7.75 -2.55 12.40
CA GLU A 144 7.80 -3.88 11.78
C GLU A 144 7.62 -3.85 10.27
N VAL A 145 6.86 -2.86 9.77
CA VAL A 145 6.46 -2.82 8.35
C VAL A 145 6.37 -1.38 7.85
N ILE A 146 6.81 -1.15 6.62
CA ILE A 146 6.70 0.14 5.95
C ILE A 146 5.97 -0.09 4.63
N ASN A 147 4.85 0.60 4.47
CA ASN A 147 4.02 0.50 3.29
C ASN A 147 4.21 1.73 2.41
N ILE A 148 4.86 1.55 1.27
CA ILE A 148 5.06 2.60 0.26
C ILE A 148 4.01 2.43 -0.83
N PHE A 149 3.07 3.37 -0.91
CA PHE A 149 2.01 3.38 -1.91
C PHE A 149 2.17 4.59 -2.81
N MET A 150 2.20 4.37 -4.11
CA MET A 150 2.25 5.45 -5.10
C MET A 150 1.45 5.04 -6.34
N GLU A 151 0.99 6.03 -7.07
CA GLU A 151 0.39 5.81 -8.38
C GLU A 151 1.49 5.55 -9.41
N LEU A 152 1.20 4.72 -10.41
CA LEU A 152 2.13 4.45 -11.50
C LEU A 152 2.45 5.72 -12.31
N SER A 153 1.53 6.68 -12.36
CA SER A 153 1.71 8.02 -12.92
C SER A 153 2.87 8.81 -12.30
N ALA A 154 3.28 8.46 -11.08
CA ALA A 154 4.50 9.02 -10.51
C ALA A 154 5.74 8.75 -11.38
N LEU A 155 5.72 7.67 -12.17
CA LEU A 155 6.85 7.25 -13.01
C LEU A 155 6.68 7.76 -14.45
N GLY A 156 7.11 8.98 -14.72
CA GLY A 156 7.13 9.57 -16.05
C GLY A 156 6.12 10.69 -16.28
N ILE A 157 5.07 10.80 -15.45
CA ILE A 157 4.12 11.92 -15.52
C ILE A 157 4.46 12.96 -14.43
N PHE A 158 4.39 12.60 -13.15
CA PHE A 158 4.72 13.53 -12.05
C PHE A 158 6.23 13.67 -11.88
N GLN A 159 6.97 12.57 -11.98
CA GLN A 159 8.41 12.58 -11.98
C GLN A 159 8.91 12.29 -13.39
N PRO A 160 9.50 13.29 -14.10
CA PRO A 160 9.99 13.10 -15.45
C PRO A 160 11.12 12.07 -15.47
N LEU A 161 11.28 11.32 -16.56
CA LEU A 161 12.34 10.32 -16.69
C LEU A 161 13.74 10.91 -16.56
N SER A 162 13.91 12.20 -16.90
CA SER A 162 15.16 12.96 -16.71
C SER A 162 15.53 13.17 -15.24
N SER A 163 14.60 12.94 -14.29
CA SER A 163 14.89 12.99 -12.85
C SER A 163 15.69 11.79 -12.33
N ASN A 164 15.97 10.79 -13.18
CA ASN A 164 16.62 9.54 -12.82
C ASN A 164 15.81 8.64 -11.86
N ILE A 165 14.49 8.83 -11.77
CA ILE A 165 13.64 8.02 -10.88
C ILE A 165 13.72 6.52 -11.19
N LEU A 166 13.89 6.12 -12.45
CA LEU A 166 14.04 4.71 -12.82
C LEU A 166 15.36 4.12 -12.33
N GLN A 167 16.45 4.90 -12.31
CA GLN A 167 17.73 4.49 -11.75
C GLN A 167 17.63 4.33 -10.23
N PHE A 168 16.94 5.26 -9.57
CA PHE A 168 16.63 5.16 -8.15
C PHE A 168 15.89 3.83 -7.84
N LEU A 169 14.80 3.53 -8.57
CA LEU A 169 14.03 2.30 -8.37
C LEU A 169 14.84 1.03 -8.67
N ARG A 170 15.74 1.05 -9.64
CA ARG A 170 16.64 -0.07 -9.93
C ARG A 170 17.65 -0.33 -8.82
N ALA A 171 18.15 0.73 -8.19
CA ALA A 171 19.12 0.64 -7.10
C ALA A 171 18.47 0.26 -5.76
N LEU A 172 17.22 0.66 -5.55
CA LEU A 172 16.49 0.51 -4.28
C LEU A 172 16.53 -0.91 -3.69
N PRO A 173 16.29 -2.01 -4.44
CA PRO A 173 16.33 -3.35 -3.86
C PRO A 173 17.69 -3.76 -3.31
N ALA A 174 18.77 -3.39 -4.00
CA ALA A 174 20.11 -3.70 -3.55
C ALA A 174 20.49 -2.88 -2.30
N CYS A 175 20.18 -1.59 -2.29
CA CYS A 175 20.38 -0.71 -1.13
C CYS A 175 19.59 -1.18 0.09
N ALA A 176 18.34 -1.58 -0.09
CA ALA A 176 17.49 -2.12 0.96
C ALA A 176 18.06 -3.42 1.55
N LYS A 177 18.45 -4.37 0.68
CA LYS A 177 19.07 -5.63 1.12
C LYS A 177 20.33 -5.42 1.94
N ASN A 178 21.20 -4.47 1.54
CA ASN A 178 22.42 -4.16 2.27
C ASN A 178 22.17 -3.60 3.68
N ARG A 179 20.95 -3.11 3.96
CA ARG A 179 20.51 -2.60 5.26
C ARG A 179 19.61 -3.58 6.02
N GLY A 180 19.50 -4.82 5.56
CA GLY A 180 18.67 -5.84 6.18
C GLY A 180 17.17 -5.65 5.96
N ILE A 181 16.77 -4.74 5.06
CA ILE A 181 15.36 -4.50 4.71
C ILE A 181 14.93 -5.55 3.70
N THR A 182 13.80 -6.21 3.96
CA THR A 182 13.22 -7.23 3.08
C THR A 182 11.93 -6.74 2.47
N PHE A 183 11.68 -7.15 1.21
CA PHE A 183 10.41 -6.91 0.55
C PHE A 183 9.46 -8.07 0.79
N THR A 184 8.18 -7.78 0.96
CA THR A 184 7.14 -8.78 1.17
C THR A 184 5.85 -8.37 0.47
N THR A 185 4.91 -9.29 0.33
CA THR A 185 3.61 -9.00 -0.25
C THR A 185 2.57 -8.68 0.83
N PRO A 186 1.55 -7.86 0.51
CA PRO A 186 0.45 -7.60 1.44
C PRO A 186 -0.25 -8.86 1.96
N THR A 187 -0.45 -9.87 1.11
CA THR A 187 -1.02 -11.15 1.55
C THR A 187 -0.14 -11.85 2.58
N GLU A 188 1.17 -11.82 2.42
CA GLU A 188 2.09 -12.42 3.37
C GLU A 188 2.02 -11.71 4.72
N LEU A 189 2.03 -10.38 4.73
CA LEU A 189 1.85 -9.58 5.95
C LEU A 189 0.52 -9.88 6.65
N CYS A 190 -0.59 -9.91 5.89
CA CYS A 190 -1.91 -10.17 6.45
C CYS A 190 -2.08 -11.59 6.98
N THR A 191 -1.29 -12.56 6.46
CA THR A 191 -1.39 -13.97 6.85
C THR A 191 -0.48 -14.31 8.02
N LYS A 192 0.76 -13.81 8.01
CA LYS A 192 1.79 -14.14 9.00
C LYS A 192 1.90 -13.10 10.13
N GLY A 193 1.57 -11.84 9.82
CA GLY A 193 1.75 -10.73 10.75
C GLY A 193 0.66 -10.68 11.83
N LYS A 194 1.06 -10.26 13.02
CA LYS A 194 0.16 -10.01 14.15
C LYS A 194 -0.21 -8.54 14.17
N SER A 195 -1.48 -8.23 14.37
CA SER A 195 -1.90 -6.84 14.57
C SER A 195 -1.60 -6.38 15.97
N VAL A 196 -1.11 -5.15 16.11
CA VAL A 196 -0.82 -4.52 17.41
C VAL A 196 -2.05 -3.88 18.04
N GLY A 197 -3.12 -3.71 17.29
CA GLY A 197 -4.37 -3.10 17.78
C GLY A 197 -5.30 -2.74 16.64
N SER A 198 -6.41 -2.06 16.94
CA SER A 198 -7.36 -1.57 15.94
C SER A 198 -7.03 -0.15 15.46
N ILE A 199 -7.40 0.14 14.22
CA ILE A 199 -7.60 1.51 13.74
C ILE A 199 -9.10 1.76 13.75
N ASN A 200 -9.51 2.90 14.29
CA ASN A 200 -10.91 3.30 14.36
C ASN A 200 -11.13 4.52 13.47
N VAL A 201 -11.91 4.33 12.42
CA VAL A 201 -12.34 5.36 11.47
C VAL A 201 -13.84 5.22 11.29
N PRO A 202 -14.63 6.05 12.03
CA PRO A 202 -16.09 5.96 12.01
C PRO A 202 -16.69 6.31 10.65
#